data_345c60989aeeb3d0121f935d42a72ebb
#
_entry.id   345c60989aeeb3d0121f935d42a72ebb
#
_cell.length_a   1.000
_cell.length_b   1.000
_cell.length_c   1.000
_cell.angle_alpha   90.00
_cell.angle_beta   90.00
_cell.angle_gamma   90.00
#
_symmetry.space_group_name_H-M   'P 1'
#
loop_
_entity.id
_entity.type
_entity.pdbx_description
1 polymer ?
#
loop_
_entity_poly.entity_id
_entity_poly.type
_entity_poly.pdbx_seq_one_letter_code
_entity_poly.pdbx_strand_id
1 'polypeptide(L)'
;MAAGWSRGALRDAERKVAVQVLARAFRDNPLNVAVIGADDPDRRLRTNAHGLRSLLPVAQAHASVRALREGGELAAVLIAVAPGAHPLPPASLAARLRCLFGQGPRVARRWAEVFEAMAKLHPAEPHWYLGTLGVDPRLQGRGIGRALLADWLAEVDREPSSAYLETDRPENVAFYERAGFVALGETRIFSVRVWRMRRSG
;
A
#
# COMPACT_ATOMS: atom_id res chain seq x y z
N MET A 1 28.12 8.64 -2.36
CA MET A 1 28.15 7.19 -2.68
C MET A 1 26.72 6.71 -2.68
N ALA A 2 26.24 6.11 -3.76
CA ALA A 2 24.92 5.50 -3.76
C ALA A 2 24.91 4.43 -2.66
N ALA A 3 24.03 4.61 -1.66
CA ALA A 3 23.75 3.56 -0.68
C ALA A 3 23.53 2.26 -1.47
N GLY A 4 24.07 1.15 -0.99
CA GLY A 4 24.00 -0.16 -1.68
C GLY A 4 22.57 -0.68 -1.76
N TRP A 5 21.73 0.00 -2.57
CA TRP A 5 20.34 -0.35 -2.81
C TRP A 5 20.23 -1.31 -3.97
N SER A 6 19.48 -2.40 -3.77
CA SER A 6 19.03 -3.27 -4.84
C SER A 6 17.52 -3.22 -4.96
N ARG A 7 17.01 -3.18 -6.20
CA ARG A 7 15.57 -3.12 -6.53
C ARG A 7 15.18 -4.34 -7.34
N GLY A 8 13.91 -4.74 -7.25
CA GLY A 8 13.37 -5.86 -8.03
C GLY A 8 12.09 -6.40 -7.40
N ALA A 9 11.58 -7.49 -7.96
CA ALA A 9 10.41 -8.15 -7.41
C ALA A 9 10.62 -8.63 -5.96
N LEU A 10 9.55 -8.64 -5.18
CA LEU A 10 9.55 -9.23 -3.84
C LEU A 10 9.68 -10.76 -3.97
N ARG A 11 10.70 -11.34 -3.35
CA ARG A 11 10.91 -12.79 -3.34
C ARG A 11 9.99 -13.47 -2.33
N ASP A 12 9.57 -14.70 -2.60
CA ASP A 12 8.69 -15.47 -1.69
C ASP A 12 9.29 -15.65 -0.29
N ALA A 13 10.59 -15.87 -0.20
CA ALA A 13 11.32 -15.97 1.06
C ALA A 13 11.25 -14.68 1.91
N GLU A 14 11.04 -13.53 1.29
CA GLU A 14 10.97 -12.23 1.96
C GLU A 14 9.56 -11.87 2.43
N ARG A 15 8.54 -12.63 2.05
CA ARG A 15 7.13 -12.31 2.36
C ARG A 15 6.87 -12.04 3.84
N LYS A 16 7.48 -12.82 4.74
CA LYS A 16 7.34 -12.61 6.19
C LYS A 16 7.92 -11.27 6.63
N VAL A 17 9.08 -10.91 6.09
CA VAL A 17 9.75 -9.64 6.38
C VAL A 17 8.94 -8.48 5.79
N ALA A 18 8.43 -8.62 4.55
CA ALA A 18 7.58 -7.63 3.90
C ALA A 18 6.32 -7.31 4.71
N VAL A 19 5.66 -8.34 5.29
CA VAL A 19 4.54 -8.13 6.22
C VAL A 19 4.96 -7.24 7.39
N GLN A 20 6.14 -7.48 7.98
CA GLN A 20 6.61 -6.68 9.13
C GLN A 20 6.97 -5.25 8.74
N VAL A 21 7.64 -5.06 7.59
CA VAL A 21 7.97 -3.73 7.06
C VAL A 21 6.69 -2.93 6.84
N LEU A 22 5.73 -3.48 6.11
CA LEU A 22 4.46 -2.80 5.82
C LEU A 22 3.62 -2.59 7.09
N ALA A 23 3.57 -3.58 7.99
CA ALA A 23 2.81 -3.44 9.25
C ALA A 23 3.34 -2.28 10.10
N ARG A 24 4.67 -2.10 10.16
CA ARG A 24 5.29 -0.95 10.84
C ARG A 24 5.05 0.36 10.09
N ALA A 25 5.21 0.35 8.76
CA ALA A 25 5.04 1.53 7.93
C ALA A 25 3.64 2.14 8.03
N PHE A 26 2.61 1.29 8.12
CA PHE A 26 1.21 1.71 8.18
C PHE A 26 0.61 1.73 9.59
N ARG A 27 1.38 1.37 10.63
CA ARG A 27 0.87 1.25 12.01
C ARG A 27 0.07 2.46 12.46
N ASP A 28 0.61 3.64 12.20
CA ASP A 28 0.07 4.91 12.68
C ASP A 28 -0.57 5.75 11.56
N ASN A 29 -0.89 5.14 10.41
CA ASN A 29 -1.69 5.80 9.39
C ASN A 29 -3.11 6.09 9.91
N PRO A 30 -3.68 7.27 9.59
CA PRO A 30 -4.98 7.68 10.11
C PRO A 30 -6.10 6.64 9.91
N LEU A 31 -6.19 6.01 8.74
CA LEU A 31 -7.19 4.95 8.51
C LEU A 31 -6.94 3.71 9.37
N ASN A 32 -5.68 3.28 9.54
CA ASN A 32 -5.37 2.16 10.45
C ASN A 32 -5.74 2.49 11.90
N VAL A 33 -5.45 3.71 12.35
CA VAL A 33 -5.84 4.18 13.70
C VAL A 33 -7.37 4.19 13.82
N ALA A 34 -8.08 4.74 12.84
CA ALA A 34 -9.53 4.79 12.83
C ALA A 34 -10.18 3.40 12.85
N VAL A 35 -9.66 2.47 12.05
CA VAL A 35 -10.23 1.13 11.89
C VAL A 35 -9.93 0.22 13.09
N ILE A 36 -8.69 0.20 13.56
CA ILE A 36 -8.20 -0.76 14.56
C ILE A 36 -8.37 -0.22 15.99
N GLY A 37 -8.17 1.09 16.16
CA GLY A 37 -8.23 1.80 17.44
C GLY A 37 -6.94 2.54 17.76
N ALA A 38 -7.07 3.63 18.54
CA ALA A 38 -5.98 4.55 18.81
C ALA A 38 -5.06 4.11 19.97
N ASP A 39 -5.58 3.37 20.94
CA ASP A 39 -5.00 3.28 22.28
C ASP A 39 -3.82 2.29 22.40
N ASP A 40 -3.63 1.36 21.45
CA ASP A 40 -2.59 0.32 21.54
C ASP A 40 -1.84 0.18 20.18
N PRO A 41 -0.65 0.79 20.06
CA PRO A 41 0.20 0.68 18.87
C PRO A 41 0.63 -0.76 18.56
N ASP A 42 0.85 -1.59 19.57
CA ASP A 42 1.25 -2.98 19.37
C ASP A 42 0.09 -3.83 18.86
N ARG A 43 -1.12 -3.56 19.33
CA ARG A 43 -2.33 -4.16 18.78
C ARG A 43 -2.50 -3.74 17.31
N ARG A 44 -2.30 -2.46 16.97
CA ARG A 44 -2.36 -2.00 15.57
C ARG A 44 -1.35 -2.73 14.71
N LEU A 45 -0.12 -2.86 15.17
CA LEU A 45 0.94 -3.58 14.46
C LEU A 45 0.55 -5.05 14.18
N ARG A 46 0.11 -5.77 15.22
CA ARG A 46 -0.30 -7.18 15.10
C ARG A 46 -1.51 -7.34 14.18
N THR A 47 -2.51 -6.51 14.36
CA THR A 47 -3.77 -6.55 13.58
C THR A 47 -3.54 -6.23 12.11
N ASN A 48 -2.73 -5.20 11.81
CA ASN A 48 -2.34 -4.85 10.45
C ASN A 48 -1.56 -5.98 9.77
N ALA A 49 -0.65 -6.65 10.51
CA ALA A 49 0.09 -7.80 10.00
C ALA A 49 -0.83 -8.97 9.59
N HIS A 50 -1.98 -9.18 10.24
CA HIS A 50 -2.94 -10.20 9.82
C HIS A 50 -3.56 -9.89 8.44
N GLY A 51 -3.95 -8.64 8.19
CA GLY A 51 -4.44 -8.21 6.86
C GLY A 51 -3.39 -8.39 5.77
N LEU A 52 -2.16 -7.93 6.04
CA LEU A 52 -1.04 -8.03 5.09
C LEU A 52 -0.63 -9.48 4.77
N ARG A 53 -0.72 -10.41 5.74
CA ARG A 53 -0.51 -11.84 5.48
C ARG A 53 -1.54 -12.43 4.52
N SER A 54 -2.74 -11.88 4.46
CA SER A 54 -3.76 -12.30 3.51
C SER A 54 -3.60 -11.61 2.16
N LEU A 55 -3.18 -10.35 2.14
CA LEU A 55 -3.02 -9.54 0.92
C LEU A 55 -1.80 -9.96 0.10
N LEU A 56 -0.62 -10.08 0.73
CA LEU A 56 0.64 -10.25 -0.01
C LEU A 56 0.68 -11.47 -0.95
N PRO A 57 0.19 -12.67 -0.59
CA PRO A 57 0.15 -13.79 -1.52
C PRO A 57 -0.71 -13.52 -2.76
N VAL A 58 -1.84 -12.83 -2.59
CA VAL A 58 -2.73 -12.45 -3.70
C VAL A 58 -2.05 -11.40 -4.57
N ALA A 59 -1.44 -10.39 -3.95
CA ALA A 59 -0.74 -9.34 -4.67
C ALA A 59 0.44 -9.92 -5.48
N GLN A 60 1.22 -10.85 -4.92
CA GLN A 60 2.33 -11.48 -5.65
C GLN A 60 1.85 -12.33 -6.85
N ALA A 61 0.65 -12.89 -6.79
CA ALA A 61 0.08 -13.67 -7.88
C ALA A 61 -0.58 -12.83 -8.98
N HIS A 62 -1.06 -11.63 -8.66
CA HIS A 62 -1.95 -10.86 -9.53
C HIS A 62 -1.58 -9.37 -9.70
N ALA A 63 -0.49 -8.92 -9.07
CA ALA A 63 -0.05 -7.52 -9.11
C ALA A 63 1.48 -7.43 -9.22
N SER A 64 1.99 -6.24 -9.54
CA SER A 64 3.42 -5.93 -9.45
C SER A 64 3.79 -5.67 -7.98
N VAL A 65 4.57 -6.56 -7.38
CA VAL A 65 5.08 -6.38 -6.01
C VAL A 65 6.58 -6.16 -6.07
N ARG A 66 6.99 -4.92 -5.84
CA ARG A 66 8.39 -4.48 -5.89
C ARG A 66 8.97 -4.29 -4.51
N ALA A 67 10.25 -4.52 -4.40
CA ALA A 67 11.01 -4.38 -3.16
C ALA A 67 12.29 -3.57 -3.39
N LEU A 68 12.64 -2.75 -2.42
CA LEU A 68 13.95 -2.12 -2.32
C LEU A 68 14.65 -2.66 -1.08
N ARG A 69 15.91 -3.03 -1.25
CA ARG A 69 16.78 -3.56 -0.20
C ARG A 69 17.95 -2.63 0.00
N GLU A 70 18.33 -2.43 1.24
CA GLU A 70 19.53 -1.69 1.64
C GLU A 70 20.47 -2.63 2.40
N GLY A 71 21.70 -2.81 1.92
CA GLY A 71 22.64 -3.75 2.53
C GLY A 71 22.15 -5.21 2.51
N GLY A 72 21.27 -5.59 1.57
CA GLY A 72 20.65 -6.91 1.50
C GLY A 72 19.36 -7.06 2.31
N GLU A 73 19.06 -6.15 3.24
CA GLU A 73 17.83 -6.17 4.05
C GLU A 73 16.67 -5.45 3.37
N LEU A 74 15.46 -5.98 3.51
CA LEU A 74 14.25 -5.41 2.93
C LEU A 74 13.90 -4.08 3.63
N ALA A 75 13.95 -2.99 2.88
CA ALA A 75 13.73 -1.64 3.38
C ALA A 75 12.35 -1.07 3.01
N ALA A 76 11.83 -1.43 1.83
CA ALA A 76 10.55 -0.93 1.33
C ALA A 76 9.86 -1.93 0.41
N VAL A 77 8.53 -1.83 0.36
CA VAL A 77 7.67 -2.63 -0.54
C VAL A 77 6.65 -1.72 -1.20
N LEU A 78 6.45 -1.94 -2.51
CA LEU A 78 5.43 -1.30 -3.33
C LEU A 78 4.54 -2.39 -3.95
N ILE A 79 3.22 -2.19 -3.93
CA ILE A 79 2.23 -3.04 -4.59
C ILE A 79 1.44 -2.17 -5.56
N ALA A 80 1.50 -2.49 -6.84
CA ALA A 80 0.74 -1.80 -7.88
C ALA A 80 0.00 -2.80 -8.76
N VAL A 81 -1.23 -2.47 -9.11
CA VAL A 81 -2.11 -3.29 -9.93
C VAL A 81 -2.14 -2.71 -11.34
N ALA A 82 -1.95 -3.55 -12.34
CA ALA A 82 -1.96 -3.15 -13.74
C ALA A 82 -3.36 -2.72 -14.22
N PRO A 83 -3.47 -1.92 -15.30
CA PRO A 83 -4.74 -1.52 -15.87
C PRO A 83 -5.66 -2.73 -16.16
N GLY A 84 -6.91 -2.63 -15.73
CA GLY A 84 -7.90 -3.69 -15.90
C GLY A 84 -7.79 -4.90 -14.95
N ALA A 85 -6.76 -4.95 -14.09
CA ALA A 85 -6.59 -6.03 -13.11
C ALA A 85 -7.12 -5.70 -11.70
N HIS A 86 -7.66 -4.51 -11.49
CA HIS A 86 -8.35 -4.13 -10.25
C HIS A 86 -9.86 -4.38 -10.38
N PRO A 87 -10.55 -4.87 -9.31
CA PRO A 87 -10.00 -5.27 -8.01
C PRO A 87 -9.25 -6.62 -8.06
N LEU A 88 -8.30 -6.79 -7.16
CA LEU A 88 -7.62 -8.07 -6.98
C LEU A 88 -8.62 -9.16 -6.53
N PRO A 89 -8.42 -10.42 -6.93
CA PRO A 89 -9.27 -11.51 -6.48
C PRO A 89 -9.20 -11.67 -4.96
N PRO A 90 -10.26 -12.18 -4.33
CA PRO A 90 -10.26 -12.39 -2.88
C PRO A 90 -9.22 -13.46 -2.50
N ALA A 91 -8.61 -13.27 -1.32
CA ALA A 91 -7.75 -14.27 -0.73
C ALA A 91 -8.51 -15.60 -0.51
N SER A 92 -7.79 -16.70 -0.43
CA SER A 92 -8.38 -18.02 -0.16
C SER A 92 -9.25 -18.00 1.12
N LEU A 93 -10.26 -18.85 1.18
CA LEU A 93 -11.16 -18.92 2.35
C LEU A 93 -10.38 -19.12 3.65
N ALA A 94 -9.38 -19.99 3.65
CA ALA A 94 -8.53 -20.24 4.82
C ALA A 94 -7.73 -18.98 5.24
N ALA A 95 -7.24 -18.18 4.29
CA ALA A 95 -6.55 -16.91 4.57
C ALA A 95 -7.52 -15.87 5.14
N ARG A 96 -8.74 -15.78 4.58
CA ARG A 96 -9.79 -14.88 5.05
C ARG A 96 -10.24 -15.22 6.47
N LEU A 97 -10.45 -16.49 6.78
CA LEU A 97 -10.79 -16.95 8.13
C LEU A 97 -9.66 -16.64 9.13
N ARG A 98 -8.40 -16.94 8.78
CA ARG A 98 -7.27 -16.59 9.64
C ARG A 98 -7.17 -15.07 9.87
N CYS A 99 -7.42 -14.28 8.84
CA CYS A 99 -7.45 -12.83 8.97
C CYS A 99 -8.57 -12.38 9.91
N LEU A 100 -9.78 -12.88 9.73
CA LEU A 100 -10.94 -12.59 10.58
C LEU A 100 -10.69 -12.94 12.05
N PHE A 101 -10.15 -14.14 12.33
CA PHE A 101 -9.80 -14.53 13.71
C PHE A 101 -8.67 -13.67 14.29
N GLY A 102 -7.68 -13.30 13.49
CA GLY A 102 -6.55 -12.49 13.94
C GLY A 102 -6.88 -11.00 14.15
N GLN A 103 -7.79 -10.43 13.37
CA GLN A 103 -8.20 -9.03 13.48
C GLN A 103 -9.45 -8.82 14.34
N GLY A 104 -10.30 -9.83 14.39
CA GLY A 104 -11.63 -9.76 14.99
C GLY A 104 -12.70 -9.18 14.04
N PRO A 105 -14.00 -9.51 14.30
CA PRO A 105 -15.09 -9.18 13.38
C PRO A 105 -15.33 -7.68 13.24
N ARG A 106 -15.14 -6.91 14.30
CA ARG A 106 -15.30 -5.45 14.27
C ARG A 106 -14.29 -4.79 13.31
N VAL A 107 -13.03 -5.17 13.38
CA VAL A 107 -11.98 -4.62 12.50
C VAL A 107 -12.20 -5.07 11.06
N ALA A 108 -12.53 -6.35 10.84
CA ALA A 108 -12.83 -6.88 9.52
C ALA A 108 -13.99 -6.12 8.84
N ARG A 109 -15.09 -5.84 9.58
CA ARG A 109 -16.21 -5.05 9.08
C ARG A 109 -15.77 -3.63 8.73
N ARG A 110 -15.01 -2.95 9.58
CA ARG A 110 -14.55 -1.58 9.32
C ARG A 110 -13.63 -1.50 8.10
N TRP A 111 -12.76 -2.49 7.90
CA TRP A 111 -11.98 -2.57 6.66
C TRP A 111 -12.87 -2.78 5.43
N ALA A 112 -13.91 -3.60 5.51
CA ALA A 112 -14.86 -3.77 4.40
C ALA A 112 -15.55 -2.44 4.05
N GLU A 113 -15.95 -1.65 5.05
CA GLU A 113 -16.51 -0.30 4.85
C GLU A 113 -15.50 0.65 4.18
N VAL A 114 -14.21 0.60 4.56
CA VAL A 114 -13.14 1.38 3.90
C VAL A 114 -12.99 0.98 2.44
N PHE A 115 -12.88 -0.32 2.16
CA PHE A 115 -12.70 -0.82 0.78
C PHE A 115 -13.91 -0.53 -0.09
N GLU A 116 -15.12 -0.64 0.44
CA GLU A 116 -16.35 -0.26 -0.29
C GLU A 116 -16.37 1.24 -0.62
N ALA A 117 -16.01 2.09 0.35
CA ALA A 117 -15.92 3.54 0.13
C ALA A 117 -14.87 3.90 -0.92
N MET A 118 -13.69 3.27 -0.89
CA MET A 118 -12.64 3.48 -1.88
C MET A 118 -13.05 2.97 -3.27
N ALA A 119 -13.70 1.81 -3.35
CA ALA A 119 -14.17 1.25 -4.63
C ALA A 119 -15.15 2.18 -5.36
N LYS A 120 -16.00 2.91 -4.62
CA LYS A 120 -16.93 3.91 -5.20
C LYS A 120 -16.21 5.14 -5.77
N LEU A 121 -14.99 5.41 -5.36
CA LEU A 121 -14.18 6.55 -5.77
C LEU A 121 -13.15 6.19 -6.85
N HIS A 122 -12.99 4.90 -7.12
CA HIS A 122 -12.02 4.38 -8.07
C HIS A 122 -12.40 4.77 -9.50
N PRO A 123 -11.46 5.29 -10.33
CA PRO A 123 -11.78 5.63 -11.72
C PRO A 123 -12.27 4.42 -12.51
N ALA A 124 -13.24 4.65 -13.41
CA ALA A 124 -13.78 3.58 -14.25
C ALA A 124 -12.85 3.20 -15.41
N GLU A 125 -12.03 4.15 -15.89
CA GLU A 125 -11.11 3.89 -16.99
C GLU A 125 -9.94 3.01 -16.53
N PRO A 126 -9.40 2.14 -17.40
CA PRO A 126 -8.21 1.36 -17.10
C PRO A 126 -7.02 2.26 -16.71
N HIS A 127 -6.39 1.98 -15.58
CA HIS A 127 -5.25 2.73 -15.06
C HIS A 127 -4.38 1.86 -14.18
N TRP A 128 -3.13 2.25 -13.96
CA TRP A 128 -2.29 1.68 -12.91
C TRP A 128 -2.78 2.12 -11.53
N TYR A 129 -2.95 1.19 -10.61
CA TYR A 129 -3.35 1.49 -9.24
C TYR A 129 -2.21 1.23 -8.25
N LEU A 130 -1.68 2.30 -7.64
CA LEU A 130 -0.71 2.18 -6.56
C LEU A 130 -1.45 1.96 -5.22
N GLY A 131 -1.69 0.70 -4.89
CA GLY A 131 -2.42 0.33 -3.68
C GLY A 131 -1.59 0.40 -2.39
N THR A 132 -0.25 0.29 -2.48
CA THR A 132 0.62 0.25 -1.29
C THR A 132 2.02 0.74 -1.63
N LEU A 133 2.56 1.65 -0.81
CA LEU A 133 3.97 2.00 -0.77
C LEU A 133 4.39 2.19 0.69
N GLY A 134 5.16 1.27 1.23
CA GLY A 134 5.62 1.30 2.62
C GLY A 134 7.13 1.20 2.74
N VAL A 135 7.73 2.11 3.52
CA VAL A 135 9.15 2.11 3.90
C VAL A 135 9.25 1.83 5.38
N ASP A 136 10.17 0.96 5.81
CA ASP A 136 10.43 0.72 7.23
C ASP A 136 10.67 2.07 7.94
N PRO A 137 9.92 2.37 9.02
CA PRO A 137 10.06 3.66 9.73
C PRO A 137 11.49 4.03 10.13
N ARG A 138 12.33 3.03 10.41
CA ARG A 138 13.75 3.25 10.77
C ARG A 138 14.60 3.76 9.59
N LEU A 139 14.10 3.65 8.36
CA LEU A 139 14.80 3.96 7.13
C LEU A 139 14.11 5.09 6.32
N GLN A 140 13.04 5.67 6.87
CA GLN A 140 12.36 6.82 6.25
C GLN A 140 13.26 8.06 6.22
N GLY A 141 12.90 9.05 5.39
CA GLY A 141 13.71 10.29 5.23
C GLY A 141 14.97 10.14 4.36
N ARG A 142 15.33 8.93 3.95
CA ARG A 142 16.56 8.60 3.19
C ARG A 142 16.36 8.52 1.67
N GLY A 143 15.17 8.87 1.16
CA GLY A 143 14.85 8.83 -0.26
C GLY A 143 14.43 7.45 -0.81
N ILE A 144 14.35 6.41 0.04
CA ILE A 144 14.02 5.02 -0.34
C ILE A 144 12.65 4.94 -1.02
N GLY A 145 11.63 5.57 -0.43
CA GLY A 145 10.28 5.58 -1.01
C GLY A 145 10.24 6.25 -2.39
N ARG A 146 10.96 7.37 -2.55
CA ARG A 146 11.09 8.06 -3.83
C ARG A 146 11.78 7.19 -4.87
N ALA A 147 12.85 6.50 -4.49
CA ALA A 147 13.59 5.63 -5.40
C ALA A 147 12.76 4.43 -5.88
N LEU A 148 11.95 3.82 -4.98
CA LEU A 148 11.09 2.70 -5.33
C LEU A 148 9.88 3.17 -6.17
N LEU A 149 9.32 4.34 -5.86
CA LEU A 149 8.24 4.95 -6.65
C LEU A 149 8.72 5.27 -8.08
N ALA A 150 9.90 5.89 -8.22
CA ALA A 150 10.48 6.22 -9.52
C ALA A 150 10.78 4.97 -10.37
N ASP A 151 11.22 3.88 -9.75
CA ASP A 151 11.44 2.60 -10.41
C ASP A 151 10.13 2.00 -10.97
N TRP A 152 9.03 2.11 -10.23
CA TRP A 152 7.72 1.69 -10.72
C TRP A 152 7.18 2.65 -11.79
N LEU A 153 7.31 3.95 -11.62
CA LEU A 153 6.84 4.92 -12.61
C LEU A 153 7.56 4.78 -13.97
N ALA A 154 8.83 4.37 -13.96
CA ALA A 154 9.54 4.05 -15.20
C ALA A 154 8.93 2.85 -15.97
N GLU A 155 8.17 1.96 -15.31
CA GLU A 155 7.35 0.95 -15.98
C GLU A 155 6.04 1.54 -16.52
N VAL A 156 5.36 2.33 -15.67
CA VAL A 156 4.11 3.01 -16.05
C VAL A 156 4.30 3.87 -17.31
N ASP A 157 5.44 4.56 -17.42
CA ASP A 157 5.75 5.48 -18.51
C ASP A 157 6.13 4.77 -19.85
N ARG A 158 6.17 3.45 -19.88
CA ARG A 158 6.41 2.70 -21.12
C ARG A 158 5.19 2.64 -22.03
N GLU A 159 4.02 2.83 -21.50
CA GLU A 159 2.75 2.81 -22.20
C GLU A 159 1.94 4.07 -21.85
N PRO A 160 1.11 4.59 -22.75
CA PRO A 160 0.25 5.75 -22.47
C PRO A 160 -0.87 5.33 -21.50
N SER A 161 -0.55 5.26 -20.21
CA SER A 161 -1.48 4.86 -19.17
C SER A 161 -1.38 5.80 -17.97
N SER A 162 -2.51 6.13 -17.39
CA SER A 162 -2.53 6.92 -16.16
C SER A 162 -2.25 6.04 -14.92
N ALA A 163 -1.78 6.66 -13.86
CA ALA A 163 -1.64 6.06 -12.55
C ALA A 163 -2.55 6.75 -11.53
N TYR A 164 -3.13 5.98 -10.62
CA TYR A 164 -4.04 6.43 -9.58
C TYR A 164 -3.64 5.88 -8.22
N LEU A 165 -3.90 6.67 -7.18
CA LEU A 165 -3.71 6.26 -5.78
C LEU A 165 -4.64 7.01 -4.84
N GLU A 166 -4.82 6.47 -3.62
CA GLU A 166 -5.35 7.20 -2.48
C GLU A 166 -4.31 7.30 -1.37
N THR A 167 -4.38 8.39 -0.59
CA THR A 167 -3.57 8.56 0.62
C THR A 167 -4.36 9.24 1.73
N ASP A 168 -4.14 8.81 2.96
CA ASP A 168 -4.77 9.33 4.18
C ASP A 168 -3.83 10.26 4.99
N ARG A 169 -2.66 10.61 4.42
CA ARG A 169 -1.64 11.44 5.06
C ARG A 169 -1.36 12.68 4.22
N PRO A 170 -1.52 13.90 4.77
CA PRO A 170 -1.29 15.14 4.02
C PRO A 170 0.15 15.28 3.53
N GLU A 171 1.14 14.80 4.30
CA GLU A 171 2.55 14.81 3.90
C GLU A 171 2.84 13.95 2.66
N ASN A 172 2.01 12.93 2.40
CA ASN A 172 2.13 12.11 1.20
C ASN A 172 1.61 12.82 -0.04
N VAL A 173 0.68 13.77 0.09
CA VAL A 173 0.19 14.56 -1.05
C VAL A 173 1.37 15.26 -1.74
N ALA A 174 2.14 16.05 -0.97
CA ALA A 174 3.32 16.73 -1.51
C ALA A 174 4.41 15.76 -2.00
N PHE A 175 4.51 14.55 -1.41
CA PHE A 175 5.42 13.51 -1.89
C PHE A 175 5.02 13.00 -3.28
N TYR A 176 3.73 12.73 -3.51
CA TYR A 176 3.22 12.26 -4.80
C TYR A 176 3.15 13.38 -5.84
N GLU A 177 2.87 14.63 -5.46
CA GLU A 177 2.93 15.78 -6.37
C GLU A 177 4.32 15.95 -7.00
N ARG A 178 5.39 15.76 -6.22
CA ARG A 178 6.76 15.75 -6.75
C ARG A 178 7.06 14.60 -7.71
N ALA A 179 6.21 13.58 -7.76
CA ALA A 179 6.28 12.47 -8.70
C ALA A 179 5.31 12.64 -9.90
N GLY A 180 4.69 13.82 -10.04
CA GLY A 180 3.80 14.16 -11.15
C GLY A 180 2.33 13.79 -10.93
N PHE A 181 1.94 13.39 -9.74
CA PHE A 181 0.52 13.19 -9.42
C PHE A 181 -0.15 14.54 -9.12
N VAL A 182 -1.42 14.65 -9.48
CA VAL A 182 -2.28 15.80 -9.12
C VAL A 182 -3.43 15.30 -8.26
N ALA A 183 -3.83 16.12 -7.28
CA ALA A 183 -4.99 15.80 -6.45
C ALA A 183 -6.28 15.99 -7.26
N LEU A 184 -7.10 14.93 -7.32
CA LEU A 184 -8.44 14.98 -7.94
C LEU A 184 -9.52 15.48 -6.97
N GLY A 185 -9.24 15.41 -5.69
CA GLY A 185 -10.15 15.79 -4.62
C GLY A 185 -9.95 14.96 -3.37
N GLU A 186 -10.76 15.21 -2.37
CA GLU A 186 -10.72 14.51 -1.09
C GLU A 186 -12.10 13.97 -0.69
N THR A 187 -12.09 12.97 0.18
CA THR A 187 -13.27 12.43 0.83
C THR A 187 -12.99 12.16 2.29
N ARG A 188 -14.02 11.75 3.05
CA ARG A 188 -13.86 11.33 4.45
C ARG A 188 -14.36 9.91 4.64
N ILE A 189 -13.52 9.08 5.27
CA ILE A 189 -13.87 7.72 5.71
C ILE A 189 -13.60 7.66 7.21
N PHE A 190 -14.61 7.39 8.03
CA PHE A 190 -14.53 7.44 9.51
C PHE A 190 -13.91 8.76 10.04
N SER A 191 -14.28 9.91 9.47
CA SER A 191 -13.69 11.21 9.79
C SER A 191 -12.24 11.40 9.36
N VAL A 192 -11.57 10.41 8.81
CA VAL A 192 -10.24 10.51 8.22
C VAL A 192 -10.35 11.10 6.82
N ARG A 193 -9.56 12.11 6.54
CA ARG A 193 -9.43 12.68 5.21
C ARG A 193 -8.61 11.75 4.34
N VAL A 194 -9.11 11.49 3.12
CA VAL A 194 -8.45 10.67 2.11
C VAL A 194 -8.39 11.46 0.81
N TRP A 195 -7.19 11.66 0.28
CA TRP A 195 -6.94 12.33 -0.99
C TRP A 195 -6.88 11.29 -2.10
N ARG A 196 -7.52 11.63 -3.22
CA ARG A 196 -7.41 10.87 -4.48
C ARG A 196 -6.45 11.60 -5.39
N MET A 197 -5.49 10.89 -5.96
CA MET A 197 -4.47 11.51 -6.80
C MET A 197 -4.30 10.72 -8.10
N ARG A 198 -4.05 11.43 -9.21
CA ARG A 198 -3.85 10.84 -10.53
C ARG A 198 -2.61 11.45 -11.18
N ARG A 199 -1.88 10.64 -11.90
CA ARG A 199 -0.81 11.02 -12.81
C ARG A 199 -1.23 10.60 -14.22
N SER A 200 -1.21 11.54 -15.18
CA SER A 200 -1.41 11.24 -16.60
C SER A 200 -0.19 10.51 -17.15
N GLY A 201 -0.40 9.63 -18.11
CA GLY A 201 0.67 9.03 -18.92
C GLY A 201 1.12 9.97 -19.99
#